data_f08aed815aa1988a665c6c094a6393c1
#
_entry.id   f08aed815aa1988a665c6c094a6393c1
#
_cell.length_a   1.000
_cell.length_b   1.000
_cell.length_c   1.000
_cell.angle_alpha   90.00
_cell.angle_beta   90.00
_cell.angle_gamma   90.00
#
_symmetry.space_group_name_H-M   'P 1'
#
loop_
_entity.id
_entity.type
_entity.pdbx_description
1 polymer ?
#
loop_
_entity_poly.entity_id
_entity_poly.type
_entity_poly.pdbx_seq_one_letter_code
_entity_poly.pdbx_strand_id
1 'polypeptide(L)'
;MNKFDSIRPYTDNEVNEVLLDLSNNRRFLKMLFANGEYSYLRLLPFSRKILGFILRNKVKSIHDVQSYQNFFESIVNSVVENSIKNFTVNGIENLNPNTGYLFVSNHRDITLDSALLNLTLHKNNLGTTNNAVGNNLLSEKWASDLMRLNKSFIIDRSDKSKREIYQSLNLASEFIWDSISNKNESVWIAQKQGRSKDGNDFT
;
A
#
# COMPACT_ATOMS: atom_id res chain seq x y z
N MET A 1 -8.42 -7.89 21.41
CA MET A 1 -7.28 -7.34 20.66
C MET A 1 -6.82 -8.42 19.70
N ASN A 2 -6.77 -8.12 18.40
CA ASN A 2 -6.34 -9.11 17.40
C ASN A 2 -4.81 -9.25 17.48
N LYS A 3 -4.30 -10.50 17.39
CA LYS A 3 -2.87 -10.83 17.37
C LYS A 3 -2.07 -9.98 16.36
N PHE A 4 -2.69 -9.61 15.25
CA PHE A 4 -2.06 -8.89 14.14
C PHE A 4 -2.26 -7.37 14.16
N ASP A 5 -2.90 -6.80 15.18
CA ASP A 5 -3.22 -5.36 15.23
C ASP A 5 -2.00 -4.44 15.01
N SER A 6 -0.81 -4.87 15.46
CA SER A 6 0.42 -4.11 15.29
C SER A 6 0.94 -4.05 13.84
N ILE A 7 0.60 -5.05 13.02
CA ILE A 7 1.16 -5.18 11.67
C ILE A 7 0.13 -5.16 10.54
N ARG A 8 -1.13 -5.51 10.81
CA ARG A 8 -2.18 -5.67 9.78
C ARG A 8 -2.50 -4.39 9.01
N PRO A 9 -3.06 -4.49 7.81
CA PRO A 9 -3.73 -3.39 7.14
C PRO A 9 -4.89 -2.83 7.99
N TYR A 10 -5.37 -1.64 7.62
CA TYR A 10 -6.61 -1.12 8.17
C TYR A 10 -7.83 -1.89 7.64
N THR A 11 -8.85 -1.99 8.47
CA THR A 11 -10.17 -2.53 8.11
C THR A 11 -11.11 -1.42 7.65
N ASP A 12 -12.21 -1.77 7.00
CA ASP A 12 -13.20 -0.82 6.50
C ASP A 12 -13.64 0.21 7.54
N ASN A 13 -13.85 -0.22 8.77
CA ASN A 13 -14.27 0.65 9.87
C ASN A 13 -13.23 1.72 10.26
N GLU A 14 -11.97 1.53 9.92
CA GLU A 14 -10.86 2.43 10.26
C GLU A 14 -10.59 3.45 9.14
N VAL A 15 -11.01 3.16 7.90
CA VAL A 15 -10.65 3.93 6.70
C VAL A 15 -11.04 5.40 6.82
N ASN A 16 -12.27 5.68 7.19
CA ASN A 16 -12.77 7.06 7.24
C ASN A 16 -12.03 7.91 8.28
N GLU A 17 -11.82 7.38 9.49
CA GLU A 17 -11.09 8.07 10.56
C GLU A 17 -9.65 8.38 10.14
N VAL A 18 -8.95 7.39 9.57
CA VAL A 18 -7.56 7.55 9.12
C VAL A 18 -7.44 8.59 8.00
N LEU A 19 -8.38 8.61 7.05
CA LEU A 19 -8.40 9.59 5.96
C LEU A 19 -8.68 11.01 6.47
N LEU A 20 -9.55 11.15 7.46
CA LEU A 20 -9.80 12.44 8.13
C LEU A 20 -8.55 12.93 8.87
N ASP A 21 -7.87 12.07 9.58
CA ASP A 21 -6.60 12.37 10.23
C ASP A 21 -5.53 12.82 9.23
N LEU A 22 -5.37 12.09 8.13
CA LEU A 22 -4.46 12.46 7.04
C LEU A 22 -4.79 13.84 6.47
N SER A 23 -6.07 14.16 6.27
CA SER A 23 -6.50 15.46 5.74
C SER A 23 -6.16 16.65 6.65
N ASN A 24 -5.85 16.39 7.91
CA ASN A 24 -5.42 17.38 8.90
C ASN A 24 -3.91 17.32 9.21
N ASN A 25 -3.21 16.29 8.72
CA ASN A 25 -1.80 16.08 9.02
C ASN A 25 -0.89 17.10 8.34
N ARG A 26 -0.19 17.91 9.12
CA ARG A 26 0.66 19.01 8.61
C ARG A 26 1.78 18.55 7.68
N ARG A 27 2.41 17.41 7.97
CA ARG A 27 3.53 16.87 7.17
C ARG A 27 3.03 16.29 5.86
N PHE A 28 1.91 15.56 5.90
CA PHE A 28 1.24 15.05 4.70
C PHE A 28 0.80 16.18 3.76
N LEU A 29 0.12 17.21 4.28
CA LEU A 29 -0.27 18.38 3.50
C LEU A 29 0.94 19.11 2.90
N LYS A 30 2.05 19.22 3.65
CA LYS A 30 3.30 19.81 3.13
C LYS A 30 3.87 19.01 1.98
N MET A 31 3.83 17.67 2.05
CA MET A 31 4.28 16.77 0.99
C MET A 31 3.45 16.96 -0.28
N LEU A 32 2.11 17.04 -0.16
CA LEU A 32 1.22 17.29 -1.30
C LEU A 32 1.47 18.64 -1.98
N PHE A 33 1.85 19.67 -1.23
CA PHE A 33 2.27 20.95 -1.81
C PHE A 33 3.61 20.90 -2.56
N ALA A 34 4.51 20.01 -2.14
CA ALA A 34 5.83 19.93 -2.71
C ALA A 34 5.85 19.16 -4.06
N ASN A 35 5.00 18.13 -4.18
CA ASN A 35 5.12 17.10 -5.20
C ASN A 35 3.83 16.86 -6.01
N GLY A 36 2.99 17.88 -6.25
CA GLY A 36 1.81 17.47 -6.94
C GLY A 36 0.81 18.51 -7.43
N GLU A 37 -0.34 17.99 -7.75
CA GLU A 37 -1.53 18.66 -8.27
C GLU A 37 -1.95 19.91 -7.48
N TYR A 38 -1.57 19.98 -6.19
CA TYR A 38 -1.95 21.07 -5.29
C TYR A 38 -0.86 22.12 -5.08
N SER A 39 0.26 22.06 -5.81
CA SER A 39 1.38 22.99 -5.67
C SER A 39 0.98 24.46 -5.87
N TYR A 40 0.02 24.73 -6.76
CA TYR A 40 -0.52 26.07 -7.03
C TYR A 40 -1.22 26.70 -5.82
N LEU A 41 -1.82 25.89 -4.93
CA LEU A 41 -2.46 26.39 -3.72
C LEU A 41 -1.46 26.95 -2.71
N ARG A 42 -0.17 26.61 -2.83
CA ARG A 42 0.88 27.05 -1.89
C ARG A 42 0.98 28.56 -1.75
N LEU A 43 0.64 29.29 -2.81
CA LEU A 43 0.71 30.76 -2.86
C LEU A 43 -0.48 31.44 -2.18
N LEU A 44 -1.54 30.70 -1.84
CA LEU A 44 -2.73 31.27 -1.23
C LEU A 44 -2.58 31.43 0.28
N PRO A 45 -3.13 32.51 0.88
CA PRO A 45 -3.28 32.60 2.33
C PRO A 45 -4.12 31.41 2.83
N PHE A 46 -3.78 30.90 4.00
CA PHE A 46 -4.47 29.73 4.59
C PHE A 46 -4.45 28.46 3.73
N SER A 47 -3.52 28.33 2.79
CA SER A 47 -3.40 27.22 1.83
C SER A 47 -3.60 25.83 2.46
N ARG A 48 -3.04 25.59 3.66
CA ARG A 48 -3.20 24.32 4.37
C ARG A 48 -4.65 24.04 4.80
N LYS A 49 -5.38 25.07 5.26
CA LYS A 49 -6.81 24.92 5.63
C LYS A 49 -7.66 24.62 4.40
N ILE A 50 -7.35 25.30 3.29
CA ILE A 50 -8.02 25.10 1.99
C ILE A 50 -7.76 23.68 1.50
N LEU A 51 -6.51 23.23 1.45
CA LEU A 51 -6.19 21.87 1.03
C LEU A 51 -6.82 20.82 1.94
N GLY A 52 -6.73 20.99 3.25
CA GLY A 52 -7.40 20.09 4.20
C GLY A 52 -8.92 20.04 4.00
N PHE A 53 -9.57 21.15 3.67
CA PHE A 53 -10.99 21.17 3.33
C PHE A 53 -11.30 20.42 2.02
N ILE A 54 -10.49 20.64 0.97
CA ILE A 54 -10.62 19.93 -0.31
C ILE A 54 -10.46 18.42 -0.10
N LEU A 55 -9.43 18.00 0.64
CA LEU A 55 -9.20 16.58 0.93
C LEU A 55 -10.35 15.97 1.72
N ARG A 56 -10.81 16.61 2.79
CA ARG A 56 -11.97 16.15 3.56
C ARG A 56 -13.21 15.94 2.68
N ASN A 57 -13.45 16.82 1.72
CA ASN A 57 -14.57 16.64 0.80
C ASN A 57 -14.33 15.49 -0.19
N LYS A 58 -13.10 15.31 -0.69
CA LYS A 58 -12.75 14.17 -1.56
C LYS A 58 -12.89 12.81 -0.85
N VAL A 59 -12.49 12.73 0.42
CA VAL A 59 -12.53 11.46 1.16
C VAL A 59 -13.90 11.12 1.74
N LYS A 60 -14.88 12.00 1.67
CA LYS A 60 -16.26 11.72 2.15
C LYS A 60 -16.94 10.55 1.46
N SER A 61 -16.56 10.25 0.23
CA SER A 61 -17.07 9.10 -0.54
C SER A 61 -16.30 7.81 -0.32
N ILE A 62 -15.24 7.85 0.49
CA ILE A 62 -14.38 6.70 0.75
C ILE A 62 -14.73 6.16 2.14
N HIS A 63 -15.44 5.03 2.19
CA HIS A 63 -15.97 4.46 3.43
C HIS A 63 -15.35 3.12 3.81
N ASP A 64 -14.65 2.46 2.87
CA ASP A 64 -14.06 1.15 3.01
C ASP A 64 -12.75 1.03 2.22
N VAL A 65 -12.04 -0.05 2.42
CA VAL A 65 -10.77 -0.34 1.73
C VAL A 65 -10.97 -0.42 0.21
N GLN A 66 -12.08 -0.98 -0.25
CA GLN A 66 -12.35 -1.11 -1.69
C GLN A 66 -12.52 0.26 -2.37
N SER A 67 -13.29 1.17 -1.78
CA SER A 67 -13.47 2.53 -2.31
C SER A 67 -12.16 3.33 -2.28
N TYR A 68 -11.31 3.10 -1.26
CA TYR A 68 -9.97 3.68 -1.23
C TYR A 68 -9.09 3.11 -2.36
N GLN A 69 -9.13 1.81 -2.61
CA GLN A 69 -8.38 1.18 -3.70
C GLN A 69 -8.85 1.65 -5.09
N ASN A 70 -10.16 1.80 -5.29
CA ASN A 70 -10.71 2.36 -6.52
C ASN A 70 -10.21 3.79 -6.79
N PHE A 71 -10.13 4.61 -5.73
CA PHE A 71 -9.53 5.94 -5.83
C PHE A 71 -8.04 5.87 -6.19
N PHE A 72 -7.29 4.97 -5.54
CA PHE A 72 -5.85 4.80 -5.79
C PHE A 72 -5.57 4.22 -7.19
N GLU A 73 -6.44 3.34 -7.69
CA GLU A 73 -6.35 2.77 -9.03
C GLU A 73 -6.30 3.85 -10.12
N SER A 74 -7.12 4.89 -10.00
CA SER A 74 -7.13 5.99 -10.98
C SER A 74 -5.77 6.68 -11.09
N ILE A 75 -5.07 6.83 -9.96
CA ILE A 75 -3.72 7.41 -9.90
C ILE A 75 -2.71 6.47 -10.56
N VAL A 76 -2.76 5.17 -10.24
CA VAL A 76 -1.85 4.17 -10.82
C VAL A 76 -2.07 4.04 -12.34
N ASN A 77 -3.32 4.02 -12.79
CA ASN A 77 -3.65 4.01 -14.22
C ASN A 77 -3.02 5.22 -14.95
N SER A 78 -3.15 6.42 -14.39
CA SER A 78 -2.55 7.62 -14.96
C SER A 78 -1.02 7.51 -15.04
N VAL A 79 -0.36 6.93 -14.04
CA VAL A 79 1.09 6.67 -14.07
C VAL A 79 1.44 5.68 -15.17
N VAL A 80 0.69 4.60 -15.31
CA VAL A 80 0.91 3.58 -16.37
C VAL A 80 0.79 4.22 -17.74
N GLU A 81 -0.29 4.93 -18.00
CA GLU A 81 -0.55 5.56 -19.30
C GLU A 81 0.49 6.60 -19.70
N ASN A 82 1.01 7.36 -18.72
CA ASN A 82 1.93 8.47 -19.00
C ASN A 82 3.42 8.09 -18.96
N SER A 83 3.79 6.96 -18.31
CA SER A 83 5.21 6.64 -18.09
C SER A 83 5.63 5.24 -18.53
N ILE A 84 4.70 4.33 -18.83
CA ILE A 84 5.02 2.96 -19.25
C ILE A 84 4.67 2.76 -20.72
N LYS A 85 5.67 2.50 -21.54
CA LYS A 85 5.47 2.30 -22.99
C LYS A 85 4.75 1.00 -23.33
N ASN A 86 5.12 -0.10 -22.66
CA ASN A 86 4.54 -1.43 -22.87
C ASN A 86 4.34 -2.10 -21.52
N PHE A 87 3.11 -2.47 -21.23
CA PHE A 87 2.74 -3.26 -20.06
C PHE A 87 2.00 -4.50 -20.53
N THR A 88 2.59 -5.67 -20.33
CA THR A 88 2.01 -6.95 -20.74
C THR A 88 1.81 -7.84 -19.53
N VAL A 89 0.71 -8.60 -19.55
CA VAL A 89 0.34 -9.54 -18.49
C VAL A 89 0.08 -10.89 -19.15
N ASN A 90 0.63 -11.96 -18.59
CA ASN A 90 0.39 -13.33 -19.00
C ASN A 90 0.07 -14.19 -17.78
N GLY A 91 -0.73 -15.25 -17.95
CA GLY A 91 -0.99 -16.22 -16.89
C GLY A 91 -2.09 -15.82 -15.91
N ILE A 92 -2.75 -14.67 -16.10
CA ILE A 92 -3.85 -14.23 -15.23
C ILE A 92 -5.03 -15.21 -15.26
N GLU A 93 -5.22 -15.86 -16.39
CA GLU A 93 -6.25 -16.89 -16.63
C GLU A 93 -6.07 -18.15 -15.76
N ASN A 94 -4.87 -18.34 -15.16
CA ASN A 94 -4.60 -19.47 -14.28
C ASN A 94 -5.02 -19.19 -12.82
N LEU A 95 -5.45 -17.98 -12.50
CA LEU A 95 -5.85 -17.62 -11.16
C LEU A 95 -7.33 -17.82 -10.93
N ASN A 96 -7.66 -18.42 -9.78
CA ASN A 96 -9.05 -18.60 -9.35
C ASN A 96 -9.43 -17.43 -8.40
N PRO A 97 -10.52 -16.69 -8.65
CA PRO A 97 -10.94 -15.56 -7.82
C PRO A 97 -11.29 -15.93 -6.36
N ASN A 98 -11.57 -17.20 -6.10
CA ASN A 98 -11.93 -17.70 -4.76
C ASN A 98 -10.72 -18.30 -4.00
N THR A 99 -9.50 -18.09 -4.48
CA THR A 99 -8.29 -18.68 -3.88
C THR A 99 -7.30 -17.58 -3.53
N GLY A 100 -6.81 -17.59 -2.30
CA GLY A 100 -5.69 -16.73 -1.87
C GLY A 100 -4.35 -17.27 -2.39
N TYR A 101 -3.52 -16.40 -2.93
CA TYR A 101 -2.21 -16.73 -3.48
C TYR A 101 -1.08 -15.99 -2.77
N LEU A 102 0.09 -16.61 -2.69
CA LEU A 102 1.33 -15.92 -2.37
C LEU A 102 2.03 -15.51 -3.65
N PHE A 103 2.01 -14.23 -3.97
CA PHE A 103 2.77 -13.66 -5.07
C PHE A 103 4.18 -13.29 -4.59
N VAL A 104 5.18 -13.87 -5.22
CA VAL A 104 6.59 -13.57 -4.96
C VAL A 104 7.20 -13.02 -6.23
N SER A 105 7.77 -11.83 -6.16
CA SER A 105 8.38 -11.19 -7.34
C SER A 105 9.70 -10.52 -7.01
N ASN A 106 10.47 -10.23 -8.05
CA ASN A 106 11.60 -9.32 -7.94
C ASN A 106 11.15 -7.98 -7.41
N HIS A 107 12.00 -7.32 -6.63
CA HIS A 107 11.73 -5.99 -6.11
C HIS A 107 12.56 -4.95 -6.87
N ARG A 108 11.91 -4.20 -7.73
CA ARG A 108 12.55 -3.18 -8.56
C ARG A 108 12.18 -1.76 -8.15
N ASP A 109 10.91 -1.54 -7.87
CA ASP A 109 10.36 -0.25 -7.47
C ASP A 109 9.54 -0.37 -6.19
N ILE A 110 9.69 0.61 -5.28
CA ILE A 110 9.04 0.58 -3.97
C ILE A 110 7.51 0.59 -4.09
N THR A 111 7.00 1.27 -5.10
CA THR A 111 5.57 1.53 -5.26
C THR A 111 4.98 0.73 -6.42
N LEU A 112 5.66 0.69 -7.56
CA LEU A 112 5.10 0.15 -8.79
C LEU A 112 4.98 -1.37 -8.80
N ASP A 113 5.86 -2.11 -8.14
CA ASP A 113 5.83 -3.58 -8.21
C ASP A 113 4.48 -4.14 -7.71
N SER A 114 4.09 -3.79 -6.48
CA SER A 114 2.80 -4.21 -5.93
C SER A 114 1.61 -3.47 -6.56
N ALA A 115 1.80 -2.20 -6.96
CA ALA A 115 0.73 -1.42 -7.56
C ALA A 115 0.32 -1.96 -8.94
N LEU A 116 1.27 -2.36 -9.80
CA LEU A 116 1.00 -2.95 -11.11
C LEU A 116 0.36 -4.33 -10.99
N LEU A 117 0.80 -5.14 -10.02
CA LEU A 117 0.15 -6.40 -9.72
C LEU A 117 -1.30 -6.18 -9.31
N ASN A 118 -1.54 -5.30 -8.33
CA ASN A 118 -2.87 -5.02 -7.82
C ASN A 118 -3.80 -4.40 -8.87
N LEU A 119 -3.27 -3.51 -9.72
CA LEU A 119 -3.99 -2.98 -10.87
C LEU A 119 -4.43 -4.11 -11.83
N THR A 120 -3.52 -5.05 -12.10
CA THR A 120 -3.80 -6.21 -12.96
C THR A 120 -4.87 -7.10 -12.36
N LEU A 121 -4.75 -7.45 -11.09
CA LEU A 121 -5.73 -8.26 -10.37
C LEU A 121 -7.10 -7.60 -10.39
N HIS A 122 -7.16 -6.31 -10.02
CA HIS A 122 -8.41 -5.56 -9.97
C HIS A 122 -9.11 -5.48 -11.33
N LYS A 123 -8.38 -5.17 -12.42
CA LYS A 123 -8.92 -5.13 -13.79
C LYS A 123 -9.49 -6.48 -14.27
N ASN A 124 -9.06 -7.58 -13.65
CA ASN A 124 -9.54 -8.92 -13.95
C ASN A 124 -10.53 -9.46 -12.91
N ASN A 125 -11.12 -8.60 -12.09
CA ASN A 125 -12.07 -8.94 -11.02
C ASN A 125 -11.52 -9.95 -10.00
N LEU A 126 -10.22 -9.90 -9.76
CA LEU A 126 -9.53 -10.68 -8.73
C LEU A 126 -9.30 -9.82 -7.48
N GLY A 127 -9.28 -10.44 -6.33
CA GLY A 127 -8.96 -9.76 -5.06
C GLY A 127 -7.53 -9.21 -5.06
N THR A 128 -7.34 -7.98 -4.63
CA THR A 128 -6.02 -7.35 -4.47
C THR A 128 -5.23 -7.97 -3.32
N THR A 129 -3.91 -7.84 -3.38
CA THR A 129 -3.01 -8.45 -2.38
C THR A 129 -2.85 -7.62 -1.10
N ASN A 130 -2.61 -8.28 0.02
CA ASN A 130 -1.97 -7.69 1.18
C ASN A 130 -0.46 -7.56 0.89
N ASN A 131 0.12 -6.36 1.02
CA ASN A 131 1.48 -6.08 0.56
C ASN A 131 2.46 -6.00 1.73
N ALA A 132 3.56 -6.78 1.68
CA ALA A 132 4.59 -6.72 2.68
C ALA A 132 5.43 -5.43 2.57
N VAL A 133 5.48 -4.63 3.63
CA VAL A 133 6.25 -3.38 3.68
C VAL A 133 7.15 -3.35 4.91
N GLY A 134 8.44 -3.06 4.70
CA GLY A 134 9.38 -2.88 5.81
C GLY A 134 9.12 -1.59 6.57
N ASN A 135 9.22 -1.62 7.90
CA ASN A 135 9.00 -0.46 8.77
C ASN A 135 9.97 0.70 8.54
N ASN A 136 11.11 0.47 7.92
CA ASN A 136 12.06 1.52 7.54
C ASN A 136 11.48 2.55 6.56
N LEU A 137 10.42 2.19 5.81
CA LEU A 137 9.69 3.11 4.93
C LEU A 137 8.59 3.89 5.67
N LEU A 138 8.34 3.57 6.93
CA LEU A 138 7.20 4.04 7.72
C LEU A 138 7.64 4.93 8.90
N SER A 139 8.73 5.67 8.74
CA SER A 139 9.25 6.58 9.77
C SER A 139 8.26 7.67 10.20
N GLU A 140 7.34 8.03 9.32
CA GLU A 140 6.28 9.00 9.56
C GLU A 140 4.91 8.31 9.64
N LYS A 141 4.11 8.64 10.67
CA LYS A 141 2.78 8.04 10.83
C LYS A 141 1.91 8.14 9.58
N TRP A 142 1.91 9.30 8.91
CA TRP A 142 1.12 9.50 7.70
C TRP A 142 1.51 8.55 6.55
N ALA A 143 2.79 8.21 6.43
CA ALA A 143 3.25 7.25 5.42
C ALA A 143 2.80 5.82 5.77
N SER A 144 2.90 5.46 7.04
CA SER A 144 2.34 4.20 7.55
C SER A 144 0.83 4.10 7.29
N ASP A 145 0.10 5.16 7.57
CA ASP A 145 -1.35 5.20 7.38
C ASP A 145 -1.74 4.99 5.90
N LEU A 146 -1.07 5.67 4.96
CA LEU A 146 -1.31 5.48 3.53
C LEU A 146 -1.03 4.05 3.07
N MET A 147 0.09 3.46 3.53
CA MET A 147 0.43 2.09 3.17
C MET A 147 -0.58 1.09 3.73
N ARG A 148 -0.97 1.23 5.01
CA ARG A 148 -1.95 0.35 5.66
C ARG A 148 -3.36 0.49 5.05
N LEU A 149 -3.75 1.68 4.61
CA LEU A 149 -4.98 1.88 3.84
C LEU A 149 -4.95 1.12 2.51
N ASN A 150 -3.77 1.00 1.89
CA ASN A 150 -3.59 0.23 0.66
C ASN A 150 -3.21 -1.23 0.92
N LYS A 151 -3.84 -1.85 1.91
CA LYS A 151 -3.66 -3.26 2.27
C LYS A 151 -2.20 -3.66 2.53
N SER A 152 -1.36 -2.73 3.03
CA SER A 152 0.01 -3.12 3.41
C SER A 152 0.06 -3.59 4.86
N PHE A 153 0.77 -4.69 5.10
CA PHE A 153 1.14 -5.15 6.44
C PHE A 153 2.63 -4.91 6.69
N ILE A 154 2.97 -4.67 7.95
CA ILE A 154 4.29 -4.19 8.35
C ILE A 154 5.18 -5.35 8.74
N ILE A 155 6.38 -5.43 8.15
CA ILE A 155 7.46 -6.28 8.62
C ILE A 155 8.45 -5.41 9.38
N ASP A 156 8.50 -5.57 10.69
CA ASP A 156 9.40 -4.81 11.54
C ASP A 156 10.83 -5.38 11.49
N ARG A 157 11.73 -4.60 10.92
CA ARG A 157 13.17 -4.91 10.73
C ARG A 157 14.05 -3.86 11.40
N SER A 158 13.52 -3.13 12.39
CA SER A 158 14.33 -2.14 13.14
C SER A 158 15.48 -2.81 13.87
N ASP A 159 16.46 -2.00 14.33
CA ASP A 159 17.63 -2.43 15.11
C ASP A 159 17.17 -3.04 16.45
N LYS A 160 16.85 -4.32 16.41
CA LYS A 160 16.37 -5.14 17.51
C LYS A 160 17.31 -6.31 17.75
N SER A 161 17.16 -6.93 18.90
CA SER A 161 17.82 -8.19 19.20
C SER A 161 17.40 -9.27 18.20
N LYS A 162 18.26 -10.25 17.98
CA LYS A 162 17.95 -11.41 17.10
C LYS A 162 16.64 -12.10 17.48
N ARG A 163 16.31 -12.13 18.75
CA ARG A 163 15.04 -12.71 19.25
C ARG A 163 13.83 -11.90 18.80
N GLU A 164 13.88 -10.57 18.89
CA GLU A 164 12.79 -9.69 18.47
C GLU A 164 12.59 -9.70 16.96
N ILE A 165 13.69 -9.75 16.18
CA ILE A 165 13.62 -9.94 14.72
C ILE A 165 12.93 -11.26 14.39
N TYR A 166 13.31 -12.36 15.04
CA TYR A 166 12.68 -13.66 14.84
C TYR A 166 11.17 -13.62 15.17
N GLN A 167 10.79 -13.00 16.29
CA GLN A 167 9.39 -12.86 16.68
C GLN A 167 8.59 -12.05 15.65
N SER A 168 9.17 -10.96 15.13
CA SER A 168 8.54 -10.12 14.11
C SER A 168 8.33 -10.87 12.79
N LEU A 169 9.34 -11.62 12.33
CA LEU A 169 9.24 -12.43 11.12
C LEU A 169 8.23 -13.59 11.29
N ASN A 170 8.18 -14.18 12.48
CA ASN A 170 7.20 -15.22 12.79
C ASN A 170 5.77 -14.67 12.75
N LEU A 171 5.54 -13.50 13.36
CA LEU A 171 4.24 -12.83 13.33
C LEU A 171 3.81 -12.49 11.89
N ALA A 172 4.74 -12.01 11.06
CA ALA A 172 4.48 -11.74 9.64
C ALA A 172 4.14 -13.03 8.87
N SER A 173 4.87 -14.13 9.12
CA SER A 173 4.59 -15.43 8.50
C SER A 173 3.22 -15.99 8.88
N GLU A 174 2.85 -15.84 10.14
CA GLU A 174 1.52 -16.25 10.63
C GLU A 174 0.40 -15.39 10.02
N PHE A 175 0.64 -14.08 9.82
CA PHE A 175 -0.29 -13.20 9.13
C PHE A 175 -0.48 -13.62 7.66
N ILE A 176 0.61 -13.95 6.95
CA ILE A 176 0.57 -14.45 5.57
C ILE A 176 -0.24 -15.74 5.50
N TRP A 177 0.05 -16.67 6.39
CA TRP A 177 -0.68 -17.95 6.45
C TRP A 177 -2.18 -17.74 6.74
N ASP A 178 -2.53 -16.92 7.72
CA ASP A 178 -3.92 -16.59 8.06
C ASP A 178 -4.67 -15.93 6.89
N SER A 179 -4.01 -14.98 6.21
CA SER A 179 -4.59 -14.30 5.04
C SER A 179 -4.93 -15.29 3.92
N ILE A 180 -4.00 -16.16 3.58
CA ILE A 180 -4.17 -17.11 2.46
C ILE A 180 -5.10 -18.25 2.83
N SER A 181 -4.84 -18.90 3.97
CA SER A 181 -5.50 -20.19 4.31
C SER A 181 -6.86 -20.02 4.96
N ASN A 182 -7.07 -18.95 5.73
CA ASN A 182 -8.32 -18.74 6.47
C ASN A 182 -9.25 -17.72 5.81
N LYS A 183 -8.67 -16.70 5.13
CA LYS A 183 -9.44 -15.58 4.57
C LYS A 183 -9.54 -15.62 3.05
N ASN A 184 -8.80 -16.52 2.38
CA ASN A 184 -8.67 -16.55 0.92
C ASN A 184 -8.18 -15.21 0.33
N GLU A 185 -7.39 -14.46 1.09
CA GLU A 185 -6.79 -13.20 0.66
C GLU A 185 -5.39 -13.43 0.11
N SER A 186 -5.10 -12.87 -1.05
CA SER A 186 -3.78 -12.95 -1.64
C SER A 186 -2.77 -12.05 -0.93
N VAL A 187 -1.51 -12.45 -0.95
CA VAL A 187 -0.39 -11.71 -0.34
C VAL A 187 0.72 -11.51 -1.37
N TRP A 188 1.32 -10.31 -1.38
CA TRP A 188 2.52 -10.03 -2.15
C TRP A 188 3.73 -9.81 -1.23
N ILE A 189 4.84 -10.46 -1.58
CA ILE A 189 6.14 -10.25 -0.94
C ILE A 189 7.25 -10.12 -1.99
N ALA A 190 8.27 -9.34 -1.68
CA ALA A 190 9.49 -9.31 -2.47
C ALA A 190 10.33 -10.56 -2.21
N GLN A 191 10.91 -11.14 -3.27
CA GLN A 191 11.77 -12.32 -3.19
C GLN A 191 13.02 -12.07 -2.34
N LYS A 192 13.56 -10.87 -2.38
CA LYS A 192 14.80 -10.48 -1.69
C LYS A 192 14.62 -9.16 -0.94
N GLN A 193 15.38 -9.00 0.13
CA GLN A 193 15.43 -7.73 0.84
C GLN A 193 16.17 -6.67 0.01
N GLY A 194 15.54 -5.51 -0.12
CA GLY A 194 16.06 -4.40 -0.92
C GLY A 194 15.74 -4.54 -2.40
N ARG A 195 15.88 -3.42 -3.12
CA ARG A 195 15.60 -3.37 -4.55
C ARG A 195 16.76 -3.88 -5.38
N SER A 196 16.43 -4.66 -6.42
CA SER A 196 17.39 -4.98 -7.48
C SER A 196 17.77 -3.71 -8.25
N LYS A 197 19.06 -3.43 -8.39
CA LYS A 197 19.55 -2.23 -9.10
C LYS A 197 19.56 -2.42 -10.61
N ASP A 198 19.81 -3.64 -11.06
CA ASP A 198 19.99 -4.03 -12.47
C ASP A 198 18.90 -4.97 -13.01
N GLY A 199 17.97 -5.38 -12.17
CA GLY A 199 16.93 -6.35 -12.49
C GLY A 199 17.33 -7.80 -12.29
N ASN A 200 18.56 -8.08 -11.84
CA ASN A 200 19.02 -9.40 -11.49
C ASN A 200 18.95 -9.61 -9.98
N ASP A 201 18.28 -10.66 -9.55
CA ASP A 201 18.21 -11.07 -8.14
C ASP A 201 19.14 -12.25 -7.80
N PHE A 202 20.02 -12.60 -8.72
CA PHE A 202 20.94 -13.74 -8.60
C PHE A 202 22.30 -13.40 -7.98
N THR A 203 22.49 -12.21 -7.44
CA THR A 203 23.74 -11.81 -6.76
C THR A 203 23.55 -11.57 -5.28
#